data_adb3aa9e695f23e9e20e4d1c3349c8b6
#
_entry.id   adb3aa9e695f23e9e20e4d1c3349c8b6
#
_cell.length_a   1.000
_cell.length_b   1.000
_cell.length_c   1.000
_cell.angle_alpha   90.00
_cell.angle_beta   90.00
_cell.angle_gamma   90.00
#
_symmetry.space_group_name_H-M   'P 1'
#
loop_
_entity.id
_entity.type
_entity.pdbx_description
1 polymer ?
#
loop_
_entity_poly.entity_id
_entity_poly.type
_entity_poly.pdbx_seq_one_letter_code
_entity_poly.pdbx_strand_id
1 'polypeptide(L)'
;IITDVMMPYVDGFEMVKKLRLDERTSHIPVIILTAKADIQSKLEGLESGADVYLQKPFHKEELLLRIKKLLEMRKNLQQYYRKQIGILSPNETHKKENPEISIEEKAEHEFVIKVREIIEANFNNYTFSVEQLCKLLFMSHSQLHRKLYALIDCSPNKFIRIVRLNKSKELLTNHSLSIATVALECGYNDPGYFTRVFKQEFGITPQEWRQSSSEFNSK
;
A
#
# COMPACT_ATOMS: atom_id res chain seq x y z
N ILE A 1 -17.46 -2.34 -2.73
CA ILE A 1 -18.78 -1.77 -2.97
C ILE A 1 -19.54 -2.69 -3.90
N ILE A 2 -20.84 -2.89 -3.64
CA ILE A 2 -21.77 -3.56 -4.56
C ILE A 2 -22.85 -2.56 -4.85
N THR A 3 -23.12 -2.28 -6.13
CA THR A 3 -24.08 -1.25 -6.55
C THR A 3 -24.93 -1.75 -7.70
N ASP A 4 -26.16 -1.21 -7.82
CA ASP A 4 -27.00 -1.36 -9.01
C ASP A 4 -26.61 -0.33 -10.08
N VAL A 5 -26.87 -0.61 -11.34
CA VAL A 5 -26.81 0.40 -12.41
C VAL A 5 -27.92 1.41 -12.22
N MET A 6 -29.15 0.93 -12.02
CA MET A 6 -30.33 1.80 -11.95
C MET A 6 -30.55 2.29 -10.52
N MET A 7 -30.03 3.48 -10.21
CA MET A 7 -30.25 4.13 -8.92
C MET A 7 -30.83 5.55 -9.13
N PRO A 8 -31.63 6.06 -8.16
CA PRO A 8 -32.13 7.44 -8.20
C PRO A 8 -30.97 8.45 -8.16
N TYR A 9 -31.08 9.54 -8.90
CA TYR A 9 -30.18 10.71 -8.94
C TYR A 9 -28.82 10.50 -9.63
N VAL A 10 -28.11 9.41 -9.36
CA VAL A 10 -26.82 9.09 -9.96
C VAL A 10 -26.84 7.60 -10.28
N ASP A 11 -26.58 7.23 -11.54
CA ASP A 11 -26.50 5.83 -11.90
C ASP A 11 -25.19 5.16 -11.42
N GLY A 12 -25.15 3.82 -11.42
CA GLY A 12 -24.01 3.08 -10.93
C GLY A 12 -22.74 3.33 -11.71
N PHE A 13 -22.80 3.58 -13.02
CA PHE A 13 -21.64 3.85 -13.86
C PHE A 13 -21.04 5.22 -13.56
N GLU A 14 -21.87 6.25 -13.46
CA GLU A 14 -21.43 7.58 -13.08
C GLU A 14 -20.84 7.60 -11.68
N MET A 15 -21.43 6.88 -10.74
CA MET A 15 -20.89 6.73 -9.39
C MET A 15 -19.48 6.10 -9.43
N VAL A 16 -19.28 5.02 -10.20
CA VAL A 16 -17.98 4.36 -10.29
C VAL A 16 -16.95 5.26 -10.95
N LYS A 17 -17.28 5.97 -12.02
CA LYS A 17 -16.41 6.97 -12.63
C LYS A 17 -15.93 8.01 -11.62
N LYS A 18 -16.84 8.55 -10.79
CA LYS A 18 -16.48 9.48 -9.71
C LYS A 18 -15.56 8.85 -8.67
N LEU A 19 -15.81 7.59 -8.28
CA LEU A 19 -14.95 6.86 -7.34
C LEU A 19 -13.54 6.63 -7.90
N ARG A 20 -13.39 6.36 -9.19
CA ARG A 20 -12.09 6.15 -9.85
C ARG A 20 -11.29 7.43 -10.03
N LEU A 21 -11.96 8.54 -10.30
CA LEU A 21 -11.32 9.87 -10.43
C LEU A 21 -10.84 10.44 -9.10
N ASP A 22 -11.44 10.05 -7.99
CA ASP A 22 -11.03 10.50 -6.67
C ASP A 22 -9.93 9.57 -6.11
N GLU A 23 -8.71 10.11 -5.96
CA GLU A 23 -7.56 9.39 -5.42
C GLU A 23 -7.84 8.75 -4.05
N ARG A 24 -8.79 9.31 -3.28
CA ARG A 24 -9.18 8.80 -1.94
C ARG A 24 -10.01 7.53 -1.99
N THR A 25 -10.65 7.22 -3.13
CA THR A 25 -11.61 6.12 -3.29
C THR A 25 -11.29 5.20 -4.47
N SER A 26 -10.36 5.58 -5.34
CA SER A 26 -9.98 4.83 -6.55
C SER A 26 -9.61 3.37 -6.29
N HIS A 27 -9.06 3.07 -5.11
CA HIS A 27 -8.63 1.73 -4.68
C HIS A 27 -9.76 0.80 -4.22
N ILE A 28 -11.02 1.28 -4.12
CA ILE A 28 -12.13 0.48 -3.56
C ILE A 28 -12.68 -0.45 -4.64
N PRO A 29 -12.67 -1.80 -4.43
CA PRO A 29 -13.26 -2.72 -5.39
C PRO A 29 -14.77 -2.50 -5.54
N VAL A 30 -15.25 -2.53 -6.79
CA VAL A 30 -16.67 -2.30 -7.12
C VAL A 30 -17.22 -3.41 -7.99
N ILE A 31 -18.34 -3.98 -7.56
CA ILE A 31 -19.17 -4.90 -8.33
C ILE A 31 -20.44 -4.14 -8.75
N ILE A 32 -20.70 -4.08 -10.05
CA ILE A 32 -21.96 -3.54 -10.57
C ILE A 32 -22.95 -4.67 -10.86
N LEU A 33 -24.17 -4.52 -10.33
CA LEU A 33 -25.31 -5.40 -10.62
C LEU A 33 -26.13 -4.79 -11.76
N THR A 34 -26.36 -5.52 -12.85
CA THR A 34 -27.10 -5.01 -14.02
C THR A 34 -28.26 -5.90 -14.39
N ALA A 35 -29.41 -5.30 -14.75
CA ALA A 35 -30.58 -6.01 -15.27
C ALA A 35 -30.49 -6.31 -16.77
N LYS A 36 -29.55 -5.69 -17.51
CA LYS A 36 -29.46 -5.78 -18.97
C LYS A 36 -28.23 -6.55 -19.45
N ALA A 37 -28.49 -7.50 -20.37
CA ALA A 37 -27.49 -8.17 -21.18
C ALA A 37 -27.07 -7.37 -22.45
N ASP A 38 -27.34 -6.07 -22.50
CA ASP A 38 -27.07 -5.23 -23.67
C ASP A 38 -25.57 -5.00 -23.81
N ILE A 39 -25.04 -5.22 -24.99
CA ILE A 39 -23.62 -5.04 -25.35
C ILE A 39 -23.19 -3.60 -25.07
N GLN A 40 -24.08 -2.63 -25.26
CA GLN A 40 -23.83 -1.22 -25.01
C GLN A 40 -23.59 -0.96 -23.50
N SER A 41 -24.41 -1.52 -22.65
CA SER A 41 -24.21 -1.42 -21.17
C SER A 41 -22.94 -2.14 -20.68
N LYS A 42 -22.49 -3.20 -21.39
CA LYS A 42 -21.20 -3.84 -21.11
C LYS A 42 -20.02 -2.97 -21.52
N LEU A 43 -20.10 -2.27 -22.65
CA LEU A 43 -19.05 -1.35 -23.10
C LEU A 43 -18.96 -0.12 -22.20
N GLU A 44 -20.08 0.52 -21.89
CA GLU A 44 -20.14 1.62 -20.91
C GLU A 44 -19.64 1.18 -19.52
N GLY A 45 -19.94 -0.06 -19.20
CA GLY A 45 -19.45 -0.69 -17.99
C GLY A 45 -17.93 -0.81 -17.94
N LEU A 46 -17.31 -1.37 -18.98
CA LEU A 46 -15.85 -1.48 -19.08
C LEU A 46 -15.17 -0.11 -19.01
N GLU A 47 -15.77 0.92 -19.61
CA GLU A 47 -15.28 2.30 -19.54
C GLU A 47 -15.49 2.95 -18.18
N SER A 48 -16.42 2.47 -17.36
CA SER A 48 -16.67 3.04 -16.02
C SER A 48 -15.58 2.69 -15.00
N GLY A 49 -14.77 1.65 -15.26
CA GLY A 49 -13.71 1.18 -14.36
C GLY A 49 -14.21 0.32 -13.17
N ALA A 50 -15.37 -0.34 -13.29
CA ALA A 50 -15.78 -1.33 -12.29
C ALA A 50 -14.97 -2.63 -12.44
N ASP A 51 -14.67 -3.30 -11.31
CA ASP A 51 -13.86 -4.52 -11.31
C ASP A 51 -14.66 -5.75 -11.79
N VAL A 52 -15.96 -5.78 -11.53
CA VAL A 52 -16.84 -6.89 -11.91
C VAL A 52 -18.23 -6.41 -12.28
N TYR A 53 -18.80 -7.03 -13.31
CA TYR A 53 -20.20 -6.91 -13.71
C TYR A 53 -20.90 -8.23 -13.44
N LEU A 54 -22.08 -8.16 -12.79
CA LEU A 54 -22.92 -9.30 -12.51
C LEU A 54 -24.33 -9.06 -13.00
N GLN A 55 -24.78 -9.88 -13.95
CA GLN A 55 -26.11 -9.76 -14.54
C GLN A 55 -27.18 -10.37 -13.62
N LYS A 56 -28.28 -9.65 -13.44
CA LYS A 56 -29.51 -10.16 -12.78
C LYS A 56 -30.37 -10.93 -13.78
N PRO A 57 -31.00 -12.06 -13.36
CA PRO A 57 -30.85 -12.73 -12.07
C PRO A 57 -29.53 -13.48 -11.95
N PHE A 58 -28.90 -13.49 -10.76
CA PHE A 58 -27.67 -14.22 -10.46
C PHE A 58 -27.85 -15.16 -9.26
N HIS A 59 -27.05 -16.21 -9.21
CA HIS A 59 -26.98 -17.10 -8.06
C HIS A 59 -26.11 -16.52 -6.96
N LYS A 60 -26.49 -16.73 -5.71
CA LYS A 60 -25.72 -16.28 -4.54
C LYS A 60 -24.28 -16.77 -4.59
N GLU A 61 -24.08 -17.99 -5.02
CA GLU A 61 -22.78 -18.64 -5.14
C GLU A 61 -21.86 -17.91 -6.15
N GLU A 62 -22.43 -17.40 -7.25
CA GLU A 62 -21.67 -16.62 -8.23
C GLU A 62 -21.20 -15.30 -7.64
N LEU A 63 -22.08 -14.56 -6.96
CA LEU A 63 -21.70 -13.31 -6.30
C LEU A 63 -20.59 -13.55 -5.27
N LEU A 64 -20.72 -14.58 -4.42
CA LEU A 64 -19.72 -14.91 -3.42
C LEU A 64 -18.37 -15.29 -4.04
N LEU A 65 -18.39 -16.04 -5.16
CA LEU A 65 -17.18 -16.40 -5.90
C LEU A 65 -16.49 -15.16 -6.47
N ARG A 66 -17.24 -14.20 -7.03
CA ARG A 66 -16.70 -12.94 -7.56
C ARG A 66 -16.03 -12.10 -6.46
N ILE A 67 -16.72 -11.96 -5.30
CA ILE A 67 -16.17 -11.28 -4.13
C ILE A 67 -14.87 -11.93 -3.68
N LYS A 68 -14.85 -13.27 -3.55
CA LYS A 68 -13.66 -14.01 -3.13
C LYS A 68 -12.48 -13.76 -4.06
N LYS A 69 -12.69 -13.85 -5.38
CA LYS A 69 -11.65 -13.59 -6.38
C LYS A 69 -11.11 -12.16 -6.32
N LEU A 70 -11.98 -11.15 -6.14
CA LEU A 70 -11.54 -9.75 -5.97
C LEU A 70 -10.68 -9.59 -4.72
N LEU A 71 -11.07 -10.18 -3.60
CA LEU A 71 -10.29 -10.11 -2.36
C LEU A 71 -8.94 -10.83 -2.47
N GLU A 72 -8.88 -11.97 -3.16
CA GLU A 72 -7.63 -12.69 -3.45
C GLU A 72 -6.70 -11.86 -4.34
N MET A 73 -7.24 -11.24 -5.40
CA MET A 73 -6.47 -10.37 -6.28
C MET A 73 -5.90 -9.17 -5.52
N ARG A 74 -6.71 -8.50 -4.70
CA ARG A 74 -6.25 -7.39 -3.83
C ARG A 74 -5.15 -7.82 -2.86
N LYS A 75 -5.26 -9.00 -2.28
CA LYS A 75 -4.22 -9.55 -1.40
C LYS A 75 -2.90 -9.77 -2.13
N ASN A 76 -2.95 -10.28 -3.36
CA ASN A 76 -1.75 -10.46 -4.19
C ASN A 76 -1.10 -9.11 -4.54
N LEU A 77 -1.90 -8.10 -4.90
CA LEU A 77 -1.40 -6.74 -5.15
C LEU A 77 -0.79 -6.11 -3.90
N GLN A 78 -1.40 -6.27 -2.74
CA GLN A 78 -0.82 -5.81 -1.47
C GLN A 78 0.56 -6.41 -1.24
N GLN A 79 0.72 -7.71 -1.45
CA GLN A 79 2.01 -8.39 -1.30
C GLN A 79 3.04 -7.87 -2.30
N TYR A 80 2.62 -7.66 -3.55
CA TYR A 80 3.47 -7.08 -4.58
C TYR A 80 3.97 -5.68 -4.19
N TYR A 81 3.07 -4.76 -3.80
CA TYR A 81 3.45 -3.41 -3.39
C TYR A 81 4.35 -3.42 -2.15
N ARG A 82 4.04 -4.25 -1.16
CA ARG A 82 4.87 -4.41 0.05
C ARG A 82 6.29 -4.87 -0.27
N LYS A 83 6.45 -5.76 -1.24
CA LYS A 83 7.76 -6.22 -1.71
C LYS A 83 8.53 -5.08 -2.37
N GLN A 84 7.90 -4.31 -3.25
CA GLN A 84 8.53 -3.20 -3.96
C GLN A 84 9.05 -2.09 -3.04
N ILE A 85 8.36 -1.83 -1.93
CA ILE A 85 8.74 -0.80 -0.96
C ILE A 85 9.58 -1.34 0.21
N GLY A 86 10.00 -2.60 0.15
CA GLY A 86 10.88 -3.20 1.17
C GLY A 86 10.21 -3.46 2.53
N ILE A 87 8.88 -3.62 2.56
CA ILE A 87 8.13 -3.96 3.79
C ILE A 87 8.13 -5.47 4.07
N LEU A 88 8.31 -6.31 3.04
CA LEU A 88 8.35 -7.76 3.22
C LEU A 88 9.75 -8.23 3.54
N SER A 89 9.86 -9.10 4.55
CA SER A 89 11.09 -9.84 4.82
C SER A 89 11.42 -10.80 3.67
N PRO A 90 12.73 -11.06 3.38
CA PRO A 90 13.14 -11.97 2.30
C PRO A 90 12.54 -13.37 2.36
N ASN A 91 12.08 -13.82 3.54
CA ASN A 91 11.52 -15.15 3.78
C ASN A 91 10.02 -15.27 3.43
N GLU A 92 9.33 -14.18 3.08
CA GLU A 92 7.93 -14.21 2.64
C GLU A 92 7.80 -14.36 1.11
N THR A 93 8.77 -15.01 0.47
CA THR A 93 8.74 -15.31 -0.96
C THR A 93 7.77 -16.45 -1.25
N HIS A 94 6.48 -16.14 -1.34
CA HIS A 94 5.60 -16.96 -2.16
C HIS A 94 5.71 -16.49 -3.61
N LYS A 95 6.07 -17.44 -4.48
CA LYS A 95 6.14 -17.31 -5.93
C LYS A 95 5.04 -16.42 -6.46
N LYS A 96 5.38 -15.38 -7.30
CA LYS A 96 4.85 -15.35 -8.66
C LYS A 96 5.10 -14.03 -9.36
N GLU A 97 5.39 -14.18 -10.65
CA GLU A 97 5.01 -13.44 -11.84
C GLU A 97 4.54 -12.00 -11.60
N ASN A 98 5.19 -11.07 -12.27
CA ASN A 98 4.67 -9.72 -12.41
C ASN A 98 3.23 -9.83 -12.90
N PRO A 99 2.23 -9.44 -12.12
CA PRO A 99 0.87 -9.36 -12.64
C PRO A 99 0.89 -8.36 -13.81
N GLU A 100 0.15 -8.64 -14.87
CA GLU A 100 -0.16 -7.60 -15.87
C GLU A 100 -0.91 -6.50 -15.12
N ILE A 101 -0.21 -5.39 -14.88
CA ILE A 101 -0.70 -4.29 -14.04
C ILE A 101 -1.61 -3.41 -14.90
N SER A 102 -2.88 -3.27 -14.52
CA SER A 102 -3.84 -2.37 -15.15
C SER A 102 -3.43 -0.89 -14.97
N ILE A 103 -4.10 0.02 -15.68
CA ILE A 103 -3.82 1.47 -15.56
C ILE A 103 -4.14 1.95 -14.14
N GLU A 104 -5.23 1.46 -13.54
CA GLU A 104 -5.64 1.79 -12.18
C GLU A 104 -4.63 1.27 -11.14
N GLU A 105 -4.11 0.08 -11.33
CA GLU A 105 -3.09 -0.52 -10.47
C GLU A 105 -1.75 0.23 -10.56
N LYS A 106 -1.42 0.80 -11.73
CA LYS A 106 -0.27 1.69 -11.88
C LYS A 106 -0.43 2.96 -11.04
N ALA A 107 -1.61 3.60 -11.08
CA ALA A 107 -1.89 4.79 -10.25
C ALA A 107 -1.84 4.49 -8.74
N GLU A 108 -2.30 3.31 -8.31
CA GLU A 108 -2.17 2.84 -6.93
C GLU A 108 -0.71 2.63 -6.53
N HIS A 109 0.09 2.03 -7.41
CA HIS A 109 1.51 1.85 -7.21
C HIS A 109 2.26 3.19 -7.11
N GLU A 110 1.98 4.12 -8.03
CA GLU A 110 2.54 5.48 -8.01
C GLU A 110 2.20 6.22 -6.73
N PHE A 111 0.96 6.05 -6.22
CA PHE A 111 0.59 6.64 -4.93
C PHE A 111 1.45 6.10 -3.78
N VAL A 112 1.69 4.79 -3.71
CA VAL A 112 2.52 4.17 -2.67
C VAL A 112 3.97 4.65 -2.77
N ILE A 113 4.52 4.76 -3.99
CA ILE A 113 5.85 5.32 -4.25
C ILE A 113 5.91 6.77 -3.78
N LYS A 114 4.96 7.61 -4.18
CA LYS A 114 4.88 9.03 -3.77
C LYS A 114 4.87 9.19 -2.25
N VAL A 115 4.07 8.38 -1.54
CA VAL A 115 4.06 8.40 -0.06
C VAL A 115 5.44 8.03 0.50
N ARG A 116 6.07 7.01 -0.05
CA ARG A 116 7.42 6.58 0.34
C ARG A 116 8.44 7.70 0.12
N GLU A 117 8.46 8.33 -1.05
CA GLU A 117 9.37 9.43 -1.39
C GLU A 117 9.22 10.62 -0.44
N ILE A 118 7.99 11.00 -0.08
CA ILE A 118 7.72 12.05 0.90
C ILE A 118 8.32 11.67 2.26
N ILE A 119 8.18 10.42 2.70
CA ILE A 119 8.73 9.96 3.95
C ILE A 119 10.27 9.92 3.87
N GLU A 120 10.84 9.45 2.76
CA GLU A 120 12.29 9.41 2.52
C GLU A 120 12.91 10.81 2.49
N ALA A 121 12.21 11.81 1.94
CA ALA A 121 12.66 13.19 1.98
C ALA A 121 12.65 13.81 3.40
N ASN A 122 11.95 13.18 4.35
CA ASN A 122 11.79 13.66 5.72
C ASN A 122 12.23 12.65 6.79
N PHE A 123 12.95 11.58 6.40
CA PHE A 123 13.23 10.47 7.33
C PHE A 123 14.08 10.87 8.54
N ASN A 124 14.96 11.84 8.40
CA ASN A 124 15.84 12.35 9.45
C ASN A 124 15.15 13.38 10.36
N ASN A 125 13.99 13.89 9.97
CA ASN A 125 13.25 14.86 10.78
C ASN A 125 12.42 14.13 11.84
N TYR A 126 12.83 14.17 13.10
CA TYR A 126 12.13 13.54 14.23
C TYR A 126 10.73 14.09 14.46
N THR A 127 10.44 15.34 14.04
CA THR A 127 9.11 15.95 14.17
C THR A 127 8.16 15.56 13.05
N PHE A 128 8.68 14.90 11.99
CA PHE A 128 7.83 14.47 10.87
C PHE A 128 6.81 13.44 11.31
N SER A 129 5.55 13.82 11.22
CA SER A 129 4.40 13.07 11.74
C SER A 129 3.40 12.71 10.62
N VAL A 130 2.41 11.87 10.97
CA VAL A 130 1.30 11.53 10.06
C VAL A 130 0.50 12.75 9.67
N GLU A 131 0.35 13.75 10.56
CA GLU A 131 -0.36 15.00 10.26
C GLU A 131 0.34 15.80 9.16
N GLN A 132 1.69 15.85 9.19
CA GLN A 132 2.47 16.50 8.13
C GLN A 132 2.37 15.73 6.82
N LEU A 133 2.45 14.40 6.87
CA LEU A 133 2.25 13.54 5.70
C LEU A 133 0.86 13.74 5.09
N CYS A 134 -0.19 13.80 5.91
CA CYS A 134 -1.56 14.08 5.48
C CYS A 134 -1.70 15.43 4.77
N LYS A 135 -1.05 16.48 5.31
CA LYS A 135 -1.04 17.81 4.70
C LYS A 135 -0.39 17.80 3.32
N LEU A 136 0.76 17.13 3.17
CA LEU A 136 1.49 17.02 1.90
C LEU A 136 0.72 16.21 0.84
N LEU A 137 -0.11 15.27 1.27
CA LEU A 137 -0.94 14.45 0.39
C LEU A 137 -2.36 15.02 0.18
N PHE A 138 -2.71 16.14 0.82
CA PHE A 138 -4.07 16.70 0.80
C PHE A 138 -5.15 15.70 1.21
N MET A 139 -4.84 14.84 2.20
CA MET A 139 -5.74 13.81 2.70
C MET A 139 -5.98 13.96 4.20
N SER A 140 -7.18 13.57 4.66
CA SER A 140 -7.42 13.40 6.10
C SER A 140 -6.71 12.15 6.62
N HIS A 141 -6.45 12.12 7.93
CA HIS A 141 -5.84 10.95 8.60
C HIS A 141 -6.60 9.65 8.31
N SER A 142 -7.93 9.69 8.37
CA SER A 142 -8.78 8.52 8.10
C SER A 142 -8.72 8.06 6.64
N GLN A 143 -8.61 8.98 5.68
CA GLN A 143 -8.46 8.66 4.26
C GLN A 143 -7.11 8.00 3.98
N LEU A 144 -6.02 8.60 4.46
CA LEU A 144 -4.68 8.06 4.31
C LEU A 144 -4.55 6.69 4.96
N HIS A 145 -5.08 6.53 6.18
CA HIS A 145 -5.05 5.26 6.90
C HIS A 145 -5.77 4.16 6.10
N ARG A 146 -7.00 4.42 5.65
CA ARG A 146 -7.79 3.43 4.87
C ARG A 146 -7.11 3.07 3.56
N LYS A 147 -6.57 4.06 2.82
CA LYS A 147 -5.92 3.82 1.54
C LYS A 147 -4.62 3.02 1.71
N LEU A 148 -3.73 3.39 2.63
CA LEU A 148 -2.51 2.63 2.89
C LEU A 148 -2.81 1.23 3.42
N TYR A 149 -3.82 1.08 4.28
CA TYR A 149 -4.22 -0.24 4.75
C TYR A 149 -4.74 -1.12 3.61
N ALA A 150 -5.54 -0.56 2.69
CA ALA A 150 -6.04 -1.28 1.52
C ALA A 150 -4.92 -1.66 0.54
N LEU A 151 -3.91 -0.80 0.32
CA LEU A 151 -2.86 -1.01 -0.68
C LEU A 151 -1.69 -1.84 -0.17
N ILE A 152 -1.28 -1.66 1.08
CA ILE A 152 -0.06 -2.28 1.63
C ILE A 152 -0.24 -2.92 3.01
N ASP A 153 -1.48 -3.01 3.51
CA ASP A 153 -1.80 -3.56 4.85
C ASP A 153 -0.92 -2.95 5.95
N CYS A 154 -0.78 -1.61 5.91
CA CYS A 154 0.12 -0.89 6.79
C CYS A 154 -0.50 0.44 7.24
N SER A 155 -0.40 0.76 8.53
CA SER A 155 -0.78 2.08 9.01
C SER A 155 0.27 3.14 8.63
N PRO A 156 -0.12 4.43 8.48
CA PRO A 156 0.83 5.51 8.16
C PRO A 156 2.01 5.59 9.14
N ASN A 157 1.76 5.47 10.44
CA ASN A 157 2.82 5.46 11.46
C ASN A 157 3.80 4.28 11.29
N LYS A 158 3.26 3.09 11.00
CA LYS A 158 4.10 1.92 10.75
C LYS A 158 4.91 2.11 9.46
N PHE A 159 4.34 2.71 8.42
CA PHE A 159 5.05 2.97 7.17
C PHE A 159 6.21 3.95 7.36
N ILE A 160 6.00 5.09 8.03
CA ILE A 160 7.08 6.03 8.38
C ILE A 160 8.20 5.29 9.13
N ARG A 161 7.83 4.48 10.12
CA ARG A 161 8.80 3.70 10.91
C ARG A 161 9.62 2.74 10.03
N ILE A 162 8.97 1.98 9.14
CA ILE A 162 9.65 1.02 8.28
C ILE A 162 10.62 1.72 7.32
N VAL A 163 10.22 2.83 6.70
CA VAL A 163 11.09 3.61 5.81
C VAL A 163 12.32 4.10 6.57
N ARG A 164 12.16 4.66 7.76
CA ARG A 164 13.29 5.09 8.62
C ARG A 164 14.22 3.93 8.99
N LEU A 165 13.64 2.78 9.35
CA LEU A 165 14.43 1.59 9.69
C LEU A 165 15.17 1.01 8.48
N ASN A 166 14.58 1.04 7.29
CA ASN A 166 15.29 0.62 6.08
C ASN A 166 16.45 1.57 5.74
N LYS A 167 16.26 2.89 5.88
CA LYS A 167 17.34 3.86 5.75
C LYS A 167 18.45 3.66 6.78
N SER A 168 18.10 3.28 8.01
CA SER A 168 19.10 3.00 9.03
C SER A 168 20.01 1.82 8.67
N LYS A 169 19.54 0.82 7.92
CA LYS A 169 20.39 -0.28 7.43
C LYS A 169 21.52 0.23 6.52
N GLU A 170 21.23 1.20 5.66
CA GLU A 170 22.22 1.82 4.78
C GLU A 170 23.28 2.57 5.62
N LEU A 171 22.84 3.34 6.62
CA LEU A 171 23.76 4.07 7.50
C LEU A 171 24.57 3.15 8.44
N LEU A 172 24.01 2.02 8.83
CA LEU A 172 24.68 1.03 9.67
C LEU A 172 25.89 0.36 8.97
N THR A 173 25.96 0.37 7.64
CA THR A 173 27.16 -0.11 6.90
C THR A 173 28.36 0.80 7.11
N ASN A 174 28.15 2.05 7.49
CA ASN A 174 29.19 2.97 7.85
C ASN A 174 29.66 2.75 9.30
N HIS A 175 30.76 2.05 9.47
CA HIS A 175 31.32 1.72 10.78
C HIS A 175 31.85 2.91 11.58
N SER A 176 32.03 4.09 10.95
CA SER A 176 32.47 5.31 11.65
C SER A 176 31.33 5.93 12.48
N LEU A 177 30.06 5.61 12.17
CA LEU A 177 28.91 6.13 12.89
C LEU A 177 28.59 5.24 14.09
N SER A 178 28.33 5.85 15.25
CA SER A 178 27.78 5.12 16.39
C SER A 178 26.32 4.71 16.14
N ILE A 179 25.85 3.65 16.83
CA ILE A 179 24.43 3.26 16.74
C ILE A 179 23.50 4.40 17.17
N ALA A 180 23.93 5.18 18.18
CA ALA A 180 23.18 6.35 18.64
C ALA A 180 23.11 7.45 17.55
N THR A 181 24.22 7.71 16.86
CA THR A 181 24.26 8.66 15.74
C THR A 181 23.32 8.21 14.61
N VAL A 182 23.39 6.93 14.22
CA VAL A 182 22.48 6.39 13.20
C VAL A 182 21.00 6.55 13.60
N ALA A 183 20.67 6.30 14.86
CA ALA A 183 19.32 6.52 15.37
C ALA A 183 18.86 7.97 15.17
N LEU A 184 19.69 8.93 15.59
CA LEU A 184 19.39 10.38 15.46
C LEU A 184 19.25 10.78 13.98
N GLU A 185 20.16 10.34 13.11
CA GLU A 185 20.11 10.61 11.67
C GLU A 185 18.87 9.99 10.98
N CYS A 186 18.29 8.94 11.56
CA CYS A 186 17.06 8.34 11.08
C CYS A 186 15.79 8.91 11.74
N GLY A 187 15.90 10.04 12.45
CA GLY A 187 14.77 10.72 13.06
C GLY A 187 14.24 10.06 14.33
N TYR A 188 15.10 9.35 15.09
CA TYR A 188 14.79 8.81 16.40
C TYR A 188 15.48 9.60 17.49
N ASN A 189 14.74 10.23 18.40
CA ASN A 189 15.29 10.98 19.53
C ASN A 189 15.86 10.08 20.63
N ASP A 190 15.42 8.82 20.69
CA ASP A 190 15.84 7.84 21.69
C ASP A 190 16.47 6.63 21.00
N PRO A 191 17.80 6.48 21.12
CA PRO A 191 18.54 5.32 20.58
C PRO A 191 18.10 3.98 21.18
N GLY A 192 17.61 3.96 22.43
CA GLY A 192 17.06 2.77 23.06
C GLY A 192 15.75 2.33 22.40
N TYR A 193 14.87 3.29 22.12
CA TYR A 193 13.65 3.04 21.37
C TYR A 193 13.96 2.55 19.95
N PHE A 194 14.90 3.21 19.25
CA PHE A 194 15.37 2.77 17.93
C PHE A 194 15.84 1.31 17.93
N THR A 195 16.71 0.93 18.86
CA THR A 195 17.24 -0.44 18.98
C THR A 195 16.11 -1.46 19.17
N ARG A 196 15.13 -1.14 20.01
CA ARG A 196 13.96 -2.00 20.28
C ARG A 196 13.09 -2.19 19.04
N VAL A 197 12.72 -1.09 18.32
CA VAL A 197 11.86 -1.19 17.15
C VAL A 197 12.59 -1.81 15.96
N PHE A 198 13.90 -1.62 15.83
CA PHE A 198 14.74 -2.28 14.82
C PHE A 198 14.75 -3.79 15.04
N LYS A 199 14.98 -4.24 16.29
CA LYS A 199 14.94 -5.68 16.63
C LYS A 199 13.53 -6.26 16.42
N GLN A 200 12.48 -5.52 16.75
CA GLN A 200 11.10 -5.95 16.51
C GLN A 200 10.79 -6.14 15.02
N GLU A 201 11.33 -5.28 14.15
CA GLU A 201 11.05 -5.32 12.71
C GLU A 201 11.92 -6.35 11.99
N PHE A 202 13.19 -6.50 12.36
CA PHE A 202 14.15 -7.32 11.62
C PHE A 202 14.63 -8.56 12.37
N GLY A 203 14.18 -8.79 13.61
CA GLY A 203 14.53 -9.95 14.42
C GLY A 203 15.91 -9.85 15.11
N ILE A 204 16.77 -8.95 14.68
CA ILE A 204 18.12 -8.74 15.22
C ILE A 204 18.34 -7.27 15.59
N THR A 205 19.30 -7.01 16.47
CA THR A 205 19.67 -5.65 16.88
C THR A 205 20.44 -4.91 15.79
N PRO A 206 20.49 -3.54 15.80
CA PRO A 206 21.35 -2.78 14.88
C PRO A 206 22.82 -3.17 14.95
N GLN A 207 23.31 -3.55 16.14
CA GLN A 207 24.68 -4.00 16.34
C GLN A 207 24.95 -5.35 15.66
N GLU A 208 24.05 -6.31 15.84
CA GLU A 208 24.14 -7.63 15.18
C GLU A 208 24.01 -7.50 13.66
N TRP A 209 23.13 -6.60 13.18
CA TRP A 209 23.01 -6.28 11.76
C TRP A 209 24.34 -5.77 11.18
N ARG A 210 25.00 -4.83 11.87
CA ARG A 210 26.29 -4.27 11.44
C ARG A 210 27.38 -5.36 11.34
N GLN A 211 27.43 -6.27 12.31
CA GLN A 211 28.40 -7.36 12.33
C GLN A 211 28.17 -8.34 11.18
N SER A 212 26.93 -8.75 10.93
CA SER A 212 26.61 -9.66 9.83
C SER A 212 26.90 -9.06 8.46
N SER A 213 26.70 -7.74 8.29
CA SER A 213 26.98 -7.05 7.03
C SER A 213 28.48 -6.95 6.71
N SER A 214 29.33 -6.94 7.72
CA SER A 214 30.81 -6.93 7.53
C SER A 214 31.37 -8.29 7.06
N GLU A 215 30.75 -9.39 7.48
CA GLU A 215 31.16 -10.74 7.07
C GLU A 215 30.83 -11.04 5.60
N PHE A 216 29.78 -10.41 5.06
CA PHE A 216 29.39 -10.57 3.64
C PHE A 216 30.28 -9.77 2.67
N ASN A 217 30.87 -8.65 3.10
CA ASN A 217 31.73 -7.81 2.27
C ASN A 217 33.21 -8.25 2.30
N SER A 218 33.57 -9.25 3.12
CA SER A 218 34.93 -9.76 3.28
C SER A 218 35.19 -11.08 2.51
N LYS A 219 34.22 -11.53 1.74
CA LYS A 219 34.33 -12.69 0.82
C LYS A 219 34.19 -12.24 -0.63
#